data_6f30fd217cef1259fd225bff07445e68
#
_entry.id   6f30fd217cef1259fd225bff07445e68
#
_cell.length_a   1.000
_cell.length_b   1.000
_cell.length_c   1.000
_cell.angle_alpha   90.00
_cell.angle_beta   90.00
_cell.angle_gamma   90.00
#
_symmetry.space_group_name_H-M   'P 1'
#
loop_
_entity.id
_entity.type
_entity.pdbx_description
1 polymer ?
#
loop_
_entity_poly.entity_id
_entity_poly.type
_entity_poly.pdbx_seq_one_letter_code
_entity_poly.pdbx_strand_id
1 'polypeptide(L)'
;MPVDGPPIPDGAVLIGADGRIAAVGHGSVIPHPGDIPAEHFPGAALIPGLVNTHTHLELTNLASRLEEPEFPDWLRSVRRLKTGRTAPGFLTAATEGLRHCLGSGVTTVADTGDTGATMEALRVMGGSGIAYHEVFGPDPAQLEESMAGLLTDLDRLRPLETSRARLGVSPHAPYSVSGPLYRASARLAREMGLPIAVHVAESAAETALLATGTGPFADLWRRRSIPLPDAVAQFPPGSGAVSPIRWLDHHGVLGPETLCIHAIRVDVFDLELLRERGAAVAHCPLSNARHGHGWAPVDQLLEAGLRVGLGTDS
;
A
#
# COMPACT_ATOMS: atom_id res chain seq x y z
N MET A 1 -12.39 21.64 9.88
CA MET A 1 -13.27 20.52 10.30
C MET A 1 -12.39 19.44 10.91
N PRO A 2 -12.51 19.13 12.21
CA PRO A 2 -11.81 17.98 12.79
C PRO A 2 -12.33 16.68 12.16
N VAL A 3 -11.51 15.63 12.18
CA VAL A 3 -11.87 14.32 11.60
C VAL A 3 -12.81 13.55 12.54
N ASP A 4 -12.67 13.80 13.83
CA ASP A 4 -13.33 13.08 14.94
C ASP A 4 -14.42 13.90 15.65
N GLY A 5 -14.83 15.04 15.07
CA GLY A 5 -15.82 15.94 15.67
C GLY A 5 -16.65 16.72 14.64
N PRO A 6 -17.69 17.42 15.11
CA PRO A 6 -18.51 18.24 14.23
C PRO A 6 -17.70 19.41 13.62
N PRO A 7 -18.14 19.96 12.47
CA PRO A 7 -17.58 21.18 11.92
C PRO A 7 -17.60 22.34 12.93
N ILE A 8 -16.51 23.09 12.98
CA ILE A 8 -16.39 24.26 13.83
C ILE A 8 -16.68 25.50 12.95
N PRO A 9 -17.85 26.19 13.12
CA PRO A 9 -18.12 27.44 12.40
C PRO A 9 -17.07 28.50 12.80
N ASP A 10 -16.70 29.37 11.85
CA ASP A 10 -15.68 30.40 12.05
C ASP A 10 -14.43 29.84 12.75
N GLY A 11 -14.06 28.61 12.34
CA GLY A 11 -12.94 27.88 12.92
C GLY A 11 -11.60 28.49 12.58
N ALA A 12 -10.65 28.37 13.52
CA ALA A 12 -9.25 28.73 13.31
C ALA A 12 -8.31 27.61 13.72
N VAL A 13 -7.15 27.57 13.08
CA VAL A 13 -6.03 26.68 13.40
C VAL A 13 -4.81 27.53 13.68
N LEU A 14 -4.22 27.35 14.84
CA LEU A 14 -2.94 27.96 15.19
C LEU A 14 -1.82 26.95 14.93
N ILE A 15 -0.84 27.35 14.15
CA ILE A 15 0.36 26.54 13.86
C ILE A 15 1.52 27.08 14.65
N GLY A 16 2.18 26.23 15.41
CA GLY A 16 3.37 26.57 16.19
C GLY A 16 4.60 26.80 15.32
N ALA A 17 5.64 27.37 15.90
CA ALA A 17 6.93 27.60 15.23
C ALA A 17 7.61 26.28 14.76
N ASP A 18 7.24 25.15 15.35
CA ASP A 18 7.68 23.80 14.96
C ASP A 18 6.89 23.21 13.79
N GLY A 19 5.93 23.99 13.20
CA GLY A 19 5.07 23.56 12.12
C GLY A 19 3.96 22.59 12.55
N ARG A 20 3.73 22.40 13.84
CA ARG A 20 2.65 21.55 14.37
C ARG A 20 1.42 22.37 14.71
N ILE A 21 0.26 21.72 14.66
CA ILE A 21 -0.99 22.33 15.12
C ILE A 21 -0.91 22.51 16.64
N ALA A 22 -0.90 23.77 17.08
CA ALA A 22 -0.86 24.14 18.50
C ALA A 22 -2.29 24.25 19.08
N ALA A 23 -3.27 24.71 18.28
CA ALA A 23 -4.66 24.78 18.71
C ALA A 23 -5.60 24.74 17.51
N VAL A 24 -6.81 24.20 17.74
CA VAL A 24 -7.94 24.19 16.79
C VAL A 24 -9.19 24.56 17.56
N GLY A 25 -10.00 25.47 17.03
CA GLY A 25 -11.25 25.86 17.70
C GLY A 25 -11.96 27.00 16.96
N HIS A 26 -12.99 27.55 17.61
CA HIS A 26 -13.62 28.78 17.11
C HIS A 26 -12.64 29.95 17.18
N GLY A 27 -12.58 30.78 16.14
CA GLY A 27 -11.62 31.86 16.01
C GLY A 27 -11.57 32.85 17.18
N SER A 28 -12.71 33.06 17.87
CA SER A 28 -12.76 33.94 19.04
C SER A 28 -12.06 33.39 20.29
N VAL A 29 -11.75 32.07 20.33
CA VAL A 29 -11.10 31.45 21.51
C VAL A 29 -9.69 30.98 21.21
N ILE A 30 -9.27 30.93 19.94
CA ILE A 30 -7.91 30.61 19.57
C ILE A 30 -7.01 31.82 19.81
N PRO A 31 -5.89 31.69 20.53
CA PRO A 31 -4.94 32.76 20.70
C PRO A 31 -4.49 33.35 19.36
N HIS A 32 -4.53 34.65 19.21
CA HIS A 32 -4.01 35.37 18.04
C HIS A 32 -2.88 36.31 18.48
N PRO A 33 -1.64 35.80 18.60
CA PRO A 33 -0.48 36.65 18.88
C PRO A 33 -0.32 37.71 17.78
N GLY A 34 -0.20 38.96 18.15
CA GLY A 34 -0.22 40.09 17.20
C GLY A 34 0.94 40.15 16.21
N ASP A 35 1.94 39.32 16.39
CA ASP A 35 3.15 39.17 15.57
C ASP A 35 3.07 37.95 14.60
N ILE A 36 1.98 37.18 14.63
CA ILE A 36 1.80 36.01 13.74
C ILE A 36 0.90 36.40 12.56
N PRO A 37 1.34 36.16 11.29
CA PRO A 37 0.49 36.34 10.12
C PRO A 37 -0.76 35.47 10.19
N ALA A 38 -1.92 36.03 9.86
CA ALA A 38 -3.17 35.27 9.73
C ALA A 38 -3.62 35.28 8.28
N GLU A 39 -3.97 34.12 7.77
CA GLU A 39 -4.64 33.95 6.48
C GLU A 39 -6.12 33.72 6.70
N HIS A 40 -6.96 34.36 5.90
CA HIS A 40 -8.41 34.23 5.95
C HIS A 40 -8.93 33.55 4.69
N PHE A 41 -9.78 32.53 4.86
CA PHE A 41 -10.39 31.75 3.77
C PHE A 41 -11.92 31.89 3.82
N PRO A 42 -12.50 33.04 3.37
CA PRO A 42 -13.94 33.26 3.41
C PRO A 42 -14.69 32.23 2.57
N GLY A 43 -15.76 31.64 3.11
CA GLY A 43 -16.59 30.67 2.42
C GLY A 43 -15.92 29.32 2.13
N ALA A 44 -14.75 29.05 2.72
CA ALA A 44 -14.03 27.79 2.59
C ALA A 44 -14.14 26.92 3.84
N ALA A 45 -13.87 25.62 3.69
CA ALA A 45 -13.68 24.70 4.79
C ALA A 45 -12.22 24.28 4.89
N LEU A 46 -11.59 24.49 6.05
CA LEU A 46 -10.26 23.97 6.33
C LEU A 46 -10.40 22.54 6.86
N ILE A 47 -9.78 21.59 6.19
CA ILE A 47 -9.77 20.16 6.55
C ILE A 47 -8.33 19.68 6.71
N PRO A 48 -8.06 18.60 7.45
CA PRO A 48 -6.78 17.91 7.39
C PRO A 48 -6.45 17.47 5.98
N GLY A 49 -5.16 17.43 5.64
CA GLY A 49 -4.71 16.90 4.37
C GLY A 49 -5.15 15.44 4.19
N LEU A 50 -5.49 15.07 2.97
CA LEU A 50 -5.90 13.72 2.64
C LEU A 50 -4.73 12.74 2.73
N VAL A 51 -5.05 11.48 3.02
CA VAL A 51 -4.08 10.37 3.04
C VAL A 51 -4.41 9.42 1.89
N ASN A 52 -3.45 9.21 1.00
CA ASN A 52 -3.53 8.18 -0.04
C ASN A 52 -2.87 6.91 0.51
N THR A 53 -3.67 5.90 0.85
CA THR A 53 -3.20 4.71 1.54
C THR A 53 -2.58 3.66 0.62
N HIS A 54 -2.62 3.86 -0.70
CA HIS A 54 -1.89 3.04 -1.66
C HIS A 54 -1.74 3.75 -3.00
N THR A 55 -0.51 3.78 -3.49
CA THR A 55 -0.16 4.30 -4.82
C THR A 55 1.16 3.70 -5.31
N HIS A 56 1.47 3.88 -6.61
CA HIS A 56 2.72 3.52 -7.26
C HIS A 56 3.31 4.76 -7.94
N LEU A 57 3.86 5.69 -7.17
CA LEU A 57 4.33 6.99 -7.68
C LEU A 57 5.41 6.87 -8.75
N GLU A 58 6.27 5.86 -8.66
CA GLU A 58 7.30 5.60 -9.68
C GLU A 58 6.74 5.22 -11.05
N LEU A 59 5.43 4.89 -11.14
CA LEU A 59 4.71 4.55 -12.37
C LEU A 59 3.93 5.72 -12.98
N THR A 60 3.92 6.91 -12.37
CA THR A 60 3.10 8.06 -12.78
C THR A 60 3.15 8.34 -14.28
N ASN A 61 4.33 8.29 -14.91
CA ASN A 61 4.50 8.55 -16.34
C ASN A 61 4.09 7.37 -17.25
N LEU A 62 3.53 6.30 -16.70
CA LEU A 62 2.94 5.19 -17.44
C LEU A 62 1.42 5.31 -17.59
N ALA A 63 0.81 6.25 -16.90
CA ALA A 63 -0.61 6.53 -17.03
C ALA A 63 -1.01 6.71 -18.50
N SER A 64 -2.13 6.13 -18.90
CA SER A 64 -2.67 6.14 -20.27
C SER A 64 -1.80 5.44 -21.33
N ARG A 65 -0.77 4.70 -20.95
CA ARG A 65 0.07 3.93 -21.88
C ARG A 65 -0.22 2.43 -21.88
N LEU A 66 -1.15 1.99 -21.05
CA LEU A 66 -1.51 0.61 -20.83
C LEU A 66 -3.02 0.46 -21.07
N GLU A 67 -3.36 -0.35 -22.06
CA GLU A 67 -4.75 -0.57 -22.51
C GLU A 67 -5.15 -2.06 -22.45
N GLU A 68 -4.26 -2.92 -21.92
CA GLU A 68 -4.52 -4.34 -21.85
C GLU A 68 -5.74 -4.62 -20.96
N PRO A 69 -6.77 -5.34 -21.48
CA PRO A 69 -8.00 -5.60 -20.75
C PRO A 69 -7.82 -6.66 -19.66
N GLU A 70 -6.87 -7.58 -19.86
CA GLU A 70 -6.62 -8.68 -18.93
C GLU A 70 -5.51 -8.32 -17.94
N PHE A 71 -5.80 -8.42 -16.64
CA PHE A 71 -4.89 -8.04 -15.59
C PHE A 71 -3.48 -8.69 -15.66
N PRO A 72 -3.33 -10.02 -15.93
CA PRO A 72 -1.99 -10.59 -16.08
C PRO A 72 -1.20 -10.06 -17.28
N ASP A 73 -1.90 -9.61 -18.33
CA ASP A 73 -1.27 -9.02 -19.51
C ASP A 73 -0.85 -7.57 -19.21
N TRP A 74 -1.69 -6.85 -18.49
CA TRP A 74 -1.39 -5.52 -17.99
C TRP A 74 -0.12 -5.54 -17.11
N LEU A 75 -0.02 -6.46 -16.13
CA LEU A 75 1.18 -6.62 -15.30
C LEU A 75 2.45 -6.89 -16.13
N ARG A 76 2.33 -7.71 -17.20
CA ARG A 76 3.46 -7.95 -18.11
C ARG A 76 3.89 -6.69 -18.84
N SER A 77 2.94 -5.87 -19.26
CA SER A 77 3.20 -4.60 -19.95
C SER A 77 3.82 -3.55 -19.02
N VAL A 78 3.34 -3.43 -17.76
CA VAL A 78 4.01 -2.62 -16.73
C VAL A 78 5.47 -3.02 -16.60
N ARG A 79 5.75 -4.32 -16.41
CA ARG A 79 7.12 -4.82 -16.27
C ARG A 79 7.99 -4.50 -17.49
N ARG A 80 7.45 -4.68 -18.69
CA ARG A 80 8.14 -4.34 -19.95
C ARG A 80 8.51 -2.85 -20.02
N LEU A 81 7.57 -1.97 -19.64
CA LEU A 81 7.80 -0.53 -19.65
C LEU A 81 8.77 -0.08 -18.56
N LYS A 82 8.82 -0.75 -17.43
CA LYS A 82 9.83 -0.51 -16.39
C LYS A 82 11.25 -0.86 -16.86
N THR A 83 11.43 -1.95 -17.60
CA THR A 83 12.76 -2.47 -18.00
C THR A 83 13.59 -1.46 -18.80
N GLY A 84 12.96 -0.55 -19.54
CA GLY A 84 13.65 0.48 -20.32
C GLY A 84 13.89 1.81 -19.59
N ARG A 85 13.50 1.93 -18.32
CA ARG A 85 13.55 3.18 -17.57
C ARG A 85 14.81 3.25 -16.71
N THR A 86 15.42 4.43 -16.64
CA THR A 86 16.59 4.70 -15.80
C THR A 86 16.21 5.12 -14.37
N ALA A 87 17.12 5.01 -13.42
CA ALA A 87 16.88 5.46 -12.05
C ALA A 87 16.45 6.95 -11.97
N PRO A 88 17.09 7.91 -12.69
CA PRO A 88 16.58 9.28 -12.77
C PRO A 88 15.17 9.39 -13.36
N GLY A 89 14.81 8.52 -14.30
CA GLY A 89 13.47 8.47 -14.87
C GLY A 89 12.40 8.04 -13.87
N PHE A 90 12.71 7.09 -12.99
CA PHE A 90 11.81 6.70 -11.88
C PHE A 90 11.69 7.80 -10.84
N LEU A 91 12.80 8.46 -10.47
CA LEU A 91 12.77 9.58 -9.53
C LEU A 91 11.94 10.76 -10.07
N THR A 92 12.07 11.09 -11.36
CA THR A 92 11.24 12.10 -12.00
C THR A 92 9.76 11.73 -11.91
N ALA A 93 9.39 10.50 -12.24
CA ALA A 93 8.01 10.02 -12.16
C ALA A 93 7.45 10.08 -10.73
N ALA A 94 8.21 9.59 -9.75
CA ALA A 94 7.80 9.62 -8.33
C ALA A 94 7.64 11.06 -7.82
N THR A 95 8.54 11.96 -8.19
CA THR A 95 8.46 13.38 -7.83
C THR A 95 7.24 14.07 -8.45
N GLU A 96 6.93 13.76 -9.71
CA GLU A 96 5.75 14.29 -10.41
C GLU A 96 4.46 13.75 -9.79
N GLY A 97 4.39 12.45 -9.53
CA GLY A 97 3.25 11.83 -8.84
C GLY A 97 3.01 12.43 -7.46
N LEU A 98 4.07 12.66 -6.69
CA LEU A 98 3.94 13.32 -5.38
C LEU A 98 3.44 14.78 -5.50
N ARG A 99 3.85 15.52 -6.56
CA ARG A 99 3.29 16.86 -6.84
C ARG A 99 1.80 16.80 -7.17
N HIS A 100 1.37 15.80 -7.96
CA HIS A 100 -0.05 15.59 -8.26
C HIS A 100 -0.85 15.30 -6.99
N CYS A 101 -0.33 14.43 -6.11
CA CYS A 101 -0.93 14.18 -4.80
C CYS A 101 -1.10 15.47 -3.99
N LEU A 102 -0.03 16.25 -3.83
CA LEU A 102 -0.07 17.52 -3.09
C LEU A 102 -1.04 18.53 -3.73
N GLY A 103 -1.02 18.66 -5.06
CA GLY A 103 -1.96 19.53 -5.81
C GLY A 103 -3.43 19.13 -5.65
N SER A 104 -3.69 17.87 -5.30
CA SER A 104 -5.03 17.32 -5.04
C SER A 104 -5.39 17.30 -3.54
N GLY A 105 -4.57 17.91 -2.69
CA GLY A 105 -4.81 17.94 -1.23
C GLY A 105 -4.35 16.71 -0.47
N VAL A 106 -3.70 15.75 -1.12
CA VAL A 106 -3.09 14.57 -0.47
C VAL A 106 -1.75 14.97 0.10
N THR A 107 -1.61 14.93 1.42
CA THR A 107 -0.37 15.35 2.13
C THR A 107 0.44 14.18 2.65
N THR A 108 -0.11 12.97 2.63
CA THR A 108 0.55 11.76 3.12
C THR A 108 0.25 10.60 2.17
N VAL A 109 1.27 9.83 1.83
CA VAL A 109 1.14 8.70 0.91
C VAL A 109 1.67 7.40 1.53
N ALA A 110 1.04 6.28 1.20
CA ALA A 110 1.62 4.96 1.36
C ALA A 110 1.85 4.40 -0.06
N ASP A 111 3.10 4.23 -0.42
CA ASP A 111 3.51 3.90 -1.79
C ASP A 111 4.21 2.56 -1.81
N THR A 112 3.96 1.75 -2.83
CA THR A 112 4.70 0.51 -3.07
C THR A 112 5.49 0.61 -4.37
N GLY A 113 6.74 0.17 -4.35
CA GLY A 113 7.63 0.20 -5.50
C GLY A 113 8.95 -0.51 -5.25
N ASP A 114 9.63 -0.92 -6.32
CA ASP A 114 10.85 -1.74 -6.25
C ASP A 114 12.15 -0.99 -6.57
N THR A 115 12.07 0.31 -6.89
CA THR A 115 13.26 1.08 -7.27
C THR A 115 13.84 1.92 -6.13
N GLY A 116 13.01 2.24 -5.13
CA GLY A 116 13.32 3.18 -4.05
C GLY A 116 13.15 4.66 -4.44
N ALA A 117 12.70 4.94 -5.66
CA ALA A 117 12.53 6.31 -6.17
C ALA A 117 11.54 7.13 -5.32
N THR A 118 10.49 6.50 -4.79
CA THR A 118 9.54 7.18 -3.93
C THR A 118 10.17 7.64 -2.61
N MET A 119 11.03 6.83 -2.01
CA MET A 119 11.74 7.23 -0.80
C MET A 119 12.63 8.46 -1.03
N GLU A 120 13.35 8.48 -2.17
CA GLU A 120 14.14 9.63 -2.59
C GLU A 120 13.27 10.87 -2.86
N ALA A 121 12.12 10.71 -3.55
CA ALA A 121 11.18 11.79 -3.83
C ALA A 121 10.60 12.40 -2.54
N LEU A 122 10.17 11.55 -1.59
CA LEU A 122 9.68 11.99 -0.28
C LEU A 122 10.74 12.81 0.46
N ARG A 123 11.98 12.33 0.48
CA ARG A 123 13.08 13.04 1.13
C ARG A 123 13.36 14.40 0.48
N VAL A 124 13.49 14.45 -0.85
CA VAL A 124 13.85 15.67 -1.60
C VAL A 124 12.75 16.73 -1.49
N MET A 125 11.48 16.31 -1.54
CA MET A 125 10.33 17.21 -1.47
C MET A 125 9.89 17.54 -0.03
N GLY A 126 10.48 16.92 0.99
CA GLY A 126 10.00 17.03 2.36
C GLY A 126 8.59 16.43 2.54
N GLY A 127 8.23 15.43 1.73
CA GLY A 127 6.95 14.76 1.77
C GLY A 127 6.74 13.93 3.03
N SER A 128 5.50 13.47 3.22
CA SER A 128 5.11 12.61 4.34
C SER A 128 4.54 11.29 3.84
N GLY A 129 4.94 10.18 4.47
CA GLY A 129 4.38 8.87 4.11
C GLY A 129 5.27 7.69 4.44
N ILE A 130 4.90 6.55 3.86
CA ILE A 130 5.66 5.31 3.94
C ILE A 130 5.95 4.84 2.51
N ALA A 131 7.24 4.63 2.20
CA ALA A 131 7.65 3.97 0.97
C ALA A 131 7.91 2.48 1.28
N TYR A 132 7.01 1.62 0.87
CA TYR A 132 7.14 0.18 1.02
C TYR A 132 7.96 -0.38 -0.14
N HIS A 133 9.14 -0.90 0.16
CA HIS A 133 10.00 -1.49 -0.86
C HIS A 133 9.53 -2.90 -1.22
N GLU A 134 9.23 -3.11 -2.51
CA GLU A 134 8.68 -4.38 -3.00
C GLU A 134 9.76 -5.45 -3.13
N VAL A 135 9.40 -6.68 -2.76
CA VAL A 135 10.19 -7.88 -3.01
C VAL A 135 9.36 -8.91 -3.77
N PHE A 136 10.00 -9.56 -4.72
CA PHE A 136 9.43 -10.57 -5.62
C PHE A 136 10.24 -11.88 -5.53
N GLY A 137 9.61 -12.99 -5.81
CA GLY A 137 10.21 -14.32 -5.85
C GLY A 137 9.12 -15.40 -5.74
N PRO A 138 8.40 -15.69 -6.85
CA PRO A 138 7.36 -16.72 -6.84
C PRO A 138 7.92 -18.13 -6.70
N ASP A 139 9.16 -18.37 -7.16
CA ASP A 139 9.84 -19.65 -6.99
C ASP A 139 10.51 -19.72 -5.62
N PRO A 140 10.21 -20.73 -4.78
CA PRO A 140 10.89 -20.94 -3.51
C PRO A 140 12.43 -21.00 -3.63
N ALA A 141 12.95 -21.44 -4.78
CA ALA A 141 14.39 -21.48 -5.04
C ALA A 141 15.03 -20.07 -5.11
N GLN A 142 14.25 -19.03 -5.32
CA GLN A 142 14.72 -17.62 -5.35
C GLN A 142 14.84 -16.99 -3.96
N LEU A 143 14.49 -17.70 -2.88
CA LEU A 143 14.42 -17.16 -1.53
C LEU A 143 15.69 -16.40 -1.13
N GLU A 144 16.85 -17.03 -1.27
CA GLU A 144 18.13 -16.44 -0.83
C GLU A 144 18.48 -15.20 -1.63
N GLU A 145 18.33 -15.27 -2.96
CA GLU A 145 18.58 -14.14 -3.86
C GLU A 145 17.65 -12.96 -3.57
N SER A 146 16.33 -13.24 -3.45
CA SER A 146 15.32 -12.20 -3.18
C SER A 146 15.55 -11.53 -1.83
N MET A 147 15.89 -12.31 -0.79
CA MET A 147 16.18 -11.76 0.53
C MET A 147 17.48 -10.96 0.57
N ALA A 148 18.53 -11.41 -0.15
CA ALA A 148 19.78 -10.66 -0.25
C ALA A 148 19.57 -9.31 -0.99
N GLY A 149 18.78 -9.32 -2.06
CA GLY A 149 18.38 -8.10 -2.77
C GLY A 149 17.61 -7.14 -1.86
N LEU A 150 16.57 -7.65 -1.16
CA LEU A 150 15.79 -6.86 -0.21
C LEU A 150 16.66 -6.20 0.86
N LEU A 151 17.56 -6.95 1.48
CA LEU A 151 18.48 -6.42 2.51
C LEU A 151 19.36 -5.30 1.95
N THR A 152 19.94 -5.52 0.77
CA THR A 152 20.79 -4.51 0.09
C THR A 152 20.00 -3.23 -0.17
N ASP A 153 18.76 -3.34 -0.63
CA ASP A 153 17.93 -2.17 -0.90
C ASP A 153 17.47 -1.47 0.39
N LEU A 154 17.11 -2.21 1.43
CA LEU A 154 16.76 -1.62 2.73
C LEU A 154 17.96 -0.87 3.34
N ASP A 155 19.17 -1.42 3.28
CA ASP A 155 20.39 -0.75 3.76
C ASP A 155 20.67 0.54 2.99
N ARG A 156 20.43 0.55 1.69
CA ARG A 156 20.57 1.73 0.83
C ARG A 156 19.52 2.80 1.11
N LEU A 157 18.27 2.39 1.37
CA LEU A 157 17.13 3.29 1.53
C LEU A 157 16.93 3.83 2.94
N ARG A 158 17.30 3.07 3.96
CA ARG A 158 17.12 3.45 5.37
C ARG A 158 17.73 4.81 5.74
N PRO A 159 18.93 5.19 5.24
CA PRO A 159 19.49 6.52 5.49
C PRO A 159 18.69 7.68 4.88
N LEU A 160 17.70 7.40 4.02
CA LEU A 160 16.83 8.41 3.42
C LEU A 160 15.59 8.72 4.28
N GLU A 161 15.33 7.95 5.34
CA GLU A 161 14.21 8.21 6.26
C GLU A 161 14.33 9.60 6.90
N THR A 162 13.18 10.19 7.18
CA THR A 162 13.06 11.48 7.85
C THR A 162 12.05 11.38 8.99
N SER A 163 11.82 12.45 9.73
CA SER A 163 10.76 12.48 10.74
C SER A 163 9.34 12.31 10.15
N ARG A 164 9.17 12.44 8.82
CA ARG A 164 7.89 12.36 8.14
C ARG A 164 7.82 11.26 7.09
N ALA A 165 8.95 10.76 6.61
CA ALA A 165 9.02 9.70 5.60
C ALA A 165 9.69 8.46 6.18
N ARG A 166 9.01 7.33 6.17
CA ARG A 166 9.45 6.04 6.70
C ARG A 166 9.60 5.02 5.59
N LEU A 167 10.47 4.07 5.81
CA LEU A 167 10.62 2.88 4.97
C LEU A 167 9.67 1.78 5.49
N GLY A 168 9.19 0.95 4.57
CA GLY A 168 8.44 -0.28 4.84
C GLY A 168 8.87 -1.39 3.90
N VAL A 169 8.32 -2.57 4.07
CA VAL A 169 8.55 -3.74 3.21
C VAL A 169 7.25 -4.16 2.55
N SER A 170 7.28 -4.46 1.24
CA SER A 170 6.14 -4.99 0.52
C SER A 170 6.50 -6.33 -0.14
N PRO A 171 6.22 -7.48 0.50
CA PRO A 171 6.16 -8.74 -0.24
C PRO A 171 4.94 -8.69 -1.16
N HIS A 172 5.17 -8.42 -2.45
CA HIS A 172 4.23 -7.83 -3.40
C HIS A 172 2.81 -8.45 -3.40
N ALA A 173 2.65 -9.69 -3.86
CA ALA A 173 1.34 -10.34 -3.97
C ALA A 173 1.46 -11.88 -4.02
N PRO A 174 0.41 -12.66 -3.68
CA PRO A 174 0.43 -14.13 -3.69
C PRO A 174 0.82 -14.77 -5.03
N TYR A 175 0.58 -14.08 -6.14
CA TYR A 175 0.96 -14.57 -7.47
C TYR A 175 2.41 -14.24 -7.87
N SER A 176 3.15 -13.54 -7.04
CA SER A 176 4.53 -13.10 -7.31
C SER A 176 5.52 -13.31 -6.17
N VAL A 177 5.06 -13.89 -5.05
CA VAL A 177 5.86 -14.16 -3.86
C VAL A 177 5.56 -15.56 -3.36
N SER A 178 6.61 -16.35 -3.12
CA SER A 178 6.47 -17.69 -2.55
C SER A 178 6.21 -17.66 -1.03
N GLY A 179 5.60 -18.71 -0.51
CA GLY A 179 5.33 -18.85 0.93
C GLY A 179 6.57 -18.68 1.81
N PRO A 180 7.71 -19.35 1.51
CA PRO A 180 8.95 -19.12 2.23
C PRO A 180 9.44 -17.67 2.21
N LEU A 181 9.30 -16.97 1.09
CA LEU A 181 9.70 -15.56 0.96
C LEU A 181 8.78 -14.65 1.78
N TYR A 182 7.47 -14.89 1.80
CA TYR A 182 6.54 -14.19 2.69
C TYR A 182 6.98 -14.30 4.16
N ARG A 183 7.28 -15.52 4.62
CA ARG A 183 7.70 -15.75 6.00
C ARG A 183 9.00 -15.06 6.35
N ALA A 184 9.98 -15.11 5.44
CA ALA A 184 11.28 -14.47 5.63
C ALA A 184 11.17 -12.93 5.64
N SER A 185 10.44 -12.36 4.70
CA SER A 185 10.24 -10.90 4.59
C SER A 185 9.47 -10.35 5.80
N ALA A 186 8.41 -11.04 6.23
CA ALA A 186 7.62 -10.64 7.39
C ALA A 186 8.42 -10.71 8.69
N ARG A 187 9.28 -11.73 8.84
CA ARG A 187 10.18 -11.83 9.98
C ARG A 187 11.18 -10.68 9.98
N LEU A 188 11.85 -10.44 8.84
CA LEU A 188 12.81 -9.36 8.69
C LEU A 188 12.18 -7.99 9.01
N ALA A 189 10.99 -7.71 8.46
CA ALA A 189 10.29 -6.47 8.72
C ALA A 189 10.04 -6.25 10.21
N ARG A 190 9.60 -7.28 10.94
CA ARG A 190 9.40 -7.19 12.40
C ARG A 190 10.70 -6.99 13.17
N GLU A 191 11.75 -7.70 12.81
CA GLU A 191 13.09 -7.56 13.44
C GLU A 191 13.64 -6.14 13.23
N MET A 192 13.34 -5.50 12.10
CA MET A 192 13.76 -4.14 11.78
C MET A 192 12.77 -3.07 12.24
N GLY A 193 11.58 -3.42 12.76
CA GLY A 193 10.51 -2.48 13.15
C GLY A 193 9.89 -1.76 11.95
N LEU A 194 9.84 -2.40 10.77
CA LEU A 194 9.29 -1.86 9.54
C LEU A 194 7.84 -2.31 9.34
N PRO A 195 6.95 -1.42 8.88
CA PRO A 195 5.60 -1.80 8.48
C PRO A 195 5.61 -2.60 7.18
N ILE A 196 4.54 -3.39 6.98
CA ILE A 196 4.36 -4.25 5.82
C ILE A 196 3.16 -3.77 5.01
N ALA A 197 3.28 -3.75 3.67
CA ALA A 197 2.14 -3.64 2.75
C ALA A 197 2.12 -4.85 1.82
N VAL A 198 0.93 -5.30 1.41
CA VAL A 198 0.79 -6.46 0.52
C VAL A 198 -0.48 -6.36 -0.31
N HIS A 199 -0.38 -6.56 -1.62
CA HIS A 199 -1.55 -6.73 -2.49
C HIS A 199 -2.16 -8.10 -2.22
N VAL A 200 -3.43 -8.14 -1.87
CA VAL A 200 -4.06 -9.39 -1.46
C VAL A 200 -5.55 -9.42 -1.73
N ALA A 201 -6.04 -10.58 -2.10
CA ALA A 201 -7.45 -10.83 -2.40
C ALA A 201 -8.01 -9.86 -3.45
N GLU A 202 -7.17 -9.51 -4.42
CA GLU A 202 -7.47 -8.51 -5.44
C GLU A 202 -8.31 -9.12 -6.58
N SER A 203 -7.91 -10.27 -7.11
CA SER A 203 -8.49 -10.83 -8.32
C SER A 203 -8.96 -12.28 -8.17
N ALA A 204 -9.90 -12.69 -9.06
CA ALA A 204 -10.32 -14.09 -9.16
C ALA A 204 -9.16 -15.02 -9.54
N ALA A 205 -8.22 -14.53 -10.34
CA ALA A 205 -7.05 -15.28 -10.78
C ALA A 205 -6.11 -15.59 -9.60
N GLU A 206 -5.94 -14.67 -8.67
CA GLU A 206 -5.18 -14.87 -7.43
C GLU A 206 -5.83 -15.94 -6.54
N THR A 207 -7.15 -15.79 -6.31
CA THR A 207 -7.91 -16.77 -5.53
C THR A 207 -7.82 -18.17 -6.15
N ALA A 208 -7.96 -18.32 -7.48
CA ALA A 208 -7.87 -19.58 -8.16
C ALA A 208 -6.48 -20.22 -8.07
N LEU A 209 -5.41 -19.41 -8.13
CA LEU A 209 -4.04 -19.88 -7.93
C LEU A 209 -3.87 -20.57 -6.57
N LEU A 210 -4.36 -19.97 -5.49
CA LEU A 210 -4.18 -20.49 -4.13
C LEU A 210 -5.17 -21.60 -3.79
N ALA A 211 -6.44 -21.43 -4.16
CA ALA A 211 -7.49 -22.37 -3.78
C ALA A 211 -7.43 -23.69 -4.57
N THR A 212 -7.06 -23.64 -5.85
CA THR A 212 -7.16 -24.79 -6.78
C THR A 212 -5.93 -25.01 -7.65
N GLY A 213 -4.94 -24.13 -7.60
CA GLY A 213 -3.77 -24.18 -8.49
C GLY A 213 -4.14 -24.01 -9.98
N THR A 214 -5.18 -23.23 -10.28
CA THR A 214 -5.68 -23.01 -11.64
C THR A 214 -5.68 -21.54 -12.03
N GLY A 215 -6.03 -21.25 -13.28
CA GLY A 215 -6.13 -19.90 -13.78
C GLY A 215 -4.83 -19.34 -14.34
N PRO A 216 -4.85 -18.10 -14.85
CA PRO A 216 -3.76 -17.52 -15.64
C PRO A 216 -2.43 -17.40 -14.88
N PHE A 217 -2.45 -17.16 -13.59
CA PHE A 217 -1.21 -17.13 -12.77
C PHE A 217 -0.64 -18.55 -12.60
N ALA A 218 -1.47 -19.55 -12.35
CA ALA A 218 -1.03 -20.94 -12.26
C ALA A 218 -0.43 -21.41 -13.59
N ASP A 219 -1.05 -21.06 -14.72
CA ASP A 219 -0.54 -21.38 -16.05
C ASP A 219 0.80 -20.67 -16.35
N LEU A 220 0.95 -19.43 -15.89
CA LEU A 220 2.21 -18.71 -15.98
C LEU A 220 3.31 -19.42 -15.18
N TRP A 221 3.01 -19.85 -13.95
CA TRP A 221 3.95 -20.56 -13.09
C TRP A 221 4.37 -21.90 -13.71
N ARG A 222 3.41 -22.69 -14.22
CA ARG A 222 3.71 -23.95 -14.94
C ARG A 222 4.63 -23.72 -16.14
N ARG A 223 4.34 -22.71 -16.97
CA ARG A 223 5.18 -22.36 -18.13
C ARG A 223 6.61 -21.98 -17.75
N ARG A 224 6.82 -21.48 -16.55
CA ARG A 224 8.13 -21.09 -15.98
C ARG A 224 8.75 -22.17 -15.11
N SER A 225 8.12 -23.35 -15.01
CA SER A 225 8.52 -24.43 -14.11
C SER A 225 8.61 -24.01 -12.63
N ILE A 226 7.80 -23.02 -12.24
CA ILE A 226 7.66 -22.59 -10.84
C ILE A 226 6.70 -23.55 -10.14
N PRO A 227 7.04 -24.12 -8.98
CA PRO A 227 6.15 -24.96 -8.21
C PRO A 227 4.88 -24.21 -7.81
N LEU A 228 3.71 -24.82 -8.03
CA LEU A 228 2.46 -24.24 -7.52
C LEU A 228 2.45 -24.22 -6.00
N PRO A 229 1.79 -23.24 -5.37
CA PRO A 229 1.61 -23.23 -3.93
C PRO A 229 0.88 -24.50 -3.50
N ASP A 230 1.45 -25.26 -2.60
CA ASP A 230 0.76 -26.40 -1.98
C ASP A 230 -0.14 -25.89 -0.83
N ALA A 231 -1.01 -24.96 -1.15
CA ALA A 231 -1.88 -24.34 -0.19
C ALA A 231 -2.83 -25.37 0.44
N VAL A 232 -3.33 -26.32 -0.37
CA VAL A 232 -4.28 -27.34 0.10
C VAL A 232 -3.62 -28.28 1.13
N ALA A 233 -2.36 -28.69 0.92
CA ALA A 233 -1.66 -29.55 1.86
C ALA A 233 -1.18 -28.83 3.14
N GLN A 234 -1.00 -27.50 3.08
CA GLN A 234 -0.55 -26.70 4.21
C GLN A 234 -1.67 -26.34 5.19
N PHE A 235 -2.93 -26.55 4.82
CA PHE A 235 -4.07 -26.26 5.68
C PHE A 235 -4.72 -27.56 6.16
N PRO A 236 -5.15 -27.63 7.44
CA PRO A 236 -5.80 -28.82 7.98
C PRO A 236 -7.05 -29.18 7.16
N PRO A 237 -7.37 -30.49 7.02
CA PRO A 237 -8.62 -30.93 6.43
C PRO A 237 -9.82 -30.28 7.14
N GLY A 238 -10.74 -29.70 6.37
CA GLY A 238 -11.92 -29.03 6.93
C GLY A 238 -11.75 -27.51 7.17
N SER A 239 -10.57 -26.95 6.91
CA SER A 239 -10.34 -25.48 7.05
C SER A 239 -11.09 -24.63 6.01
N GLY A 240 -11.87 -25.26 5.12
CA GLY A 240 -12.49 -24.55 3.99
C GLY A 240 -11.51 -24.26 2.86
N ALA A 241 -11.96 -23.50 1.85
CA ALA A 241 -11.11 -23.06 0.77
C ALA A 241 -10.01 -22.12 1.28
N VAL A 242 -8.80 -22.29 0.76
CA VAL A 242 -7.69 -21.40 1.11
C VAL A 242 -7.93 -20.04 0.44
N SER A 243 -8.16 -19.02 1.27
CA SER A 243 -8.23 -17.64 0.79
C SER A 243 -6.82 -17.01 0.75
N PRO A 244 -6.61 -15.96 -0.05
CA PRO A 244 -5.37 -15.19 0.00
C PRO A 244 -5.05 -14.62 1.39
N ILE A 245 -6.04 -14.20 2.15
CA ILE A 245 -5.88 -13.68 3.52
C ILE A 245 -5.36 -14.78 4.47
N ARG A 246 -5.99 -15.97 4.44
CA ARG A 246 -5.52 -17.11 5.26
C ARG A 246 -4.13 -17.57 4.85
N TRP A 247 -3.79 -17.49 3.56
CA TRP A 247 -2.43 -17.77 3.08
C TRP A 247 -1.40 -16.82 3.71
N LEU A 248 -1.68 -15.52 3.74
CA LEU A 248 -0.81 -14.54 4.38
C LEU A 248 -0.68 -14.78 5.88
N ASP A 249 -1.78 -15.10 6.57
CA ASP A 249 -1.75 -15.42 8.00
C ASP A 249 -0.90 -16.64 8.30
N HIS A 250 -1.07 -17.71 7.52
CA HIS A 250 -0.26 -18.95 7.65
C HIS A 250 1.24 -18.68 7.53
N HIS A 251 1.63 -17.73 6.70
CA HIS A 251 3.02 -17.32 6.55
C HIS A 251 3.44 -16.21 7.52
N GLY A 252 2.56 -15.83 8.43
CA GLY A 252 2.84 -14.86 9.47
C GLY A 252 3.02 -13.43 8.94
N VAL A 253 2.39 -13.05 7.84
CA VAL A 253 2.45 -11.68 7.28
C VAL A 253 1.53 -10.74 8.03
N LEU A 254 0.33 -11.22 8.43
CA LEU A 254 -0.67 -10.38 9.06
C LEU A 254 -0.25 -9.93 10.47
N GLY A 255 -0.53 -8.68 10.78
CA GLY A 255 -0.27 -8.06 12.07
C GLY A 255 -0.71 -6.60 12.11
N PRO A 256 -0.58 -5.90 13.25
CA PRO A 256 -1.04 -4.53 13.43
C PRO A 256 -0.31 -3.50 12.55
N GLU A 257 0.88 -3.84 12.07
CA GLU A 257 1.69 -3.03 11.14
C GLU A 257 1.50 -3.47 9.67
N THR A 258 0.49 -4.31 9.37
CA THR A 258 0.23 -4.78 8.01
C THR A 258 -0.90 -4.01 7.38
N LEU A 259 -0.65 -3.51 6.17
CA LEU A 259 -1.61 -2.90 5.26
C LEU A 259 -1.94 -3.90 4.14
N CYS A 260 -3.16 -4.42 4.15
CA CYS A 260 -3.69 -5.28 3.09
C CYS A 260 -4.30 -4.41 1.99
N ILE A 261 -3.70 -4.43 0.80
CA ILE A 261 -4.16 -3.61 -0.32
C ILE A 261 -5.22 -4.40 -1.09
N HIS A 262 -6.29 -3.74 -1.52
CA HIS A 262 -7.49 -4.21 -2.21
C HIS A 262 -8.51 -4.94 -1.32
N ALA A 263 -8.21 -6.14 -0.82
CA ALA A 263 -9.10 -6.97 -0.01
C ALA A 263 -10.53 -7.07 -0.59
N ILE A 264 -10.64 -7.36 -1.91
CA ILE A 264 -11.92 -7.43 -2.64
C ILE A 264 -12.61 -8.77 -2.38
N ARG A 265 -11.83 -9.86 -2.49
CA ARG A 265 -12.34 -11.24 -2.43
C ARG A 265 -12.09 -11.84 -1.07
N VAL A 266 -12.81 -11.31 -0.09
CA VAL A 266 -12.75 -11.74 1.31
C VAL A 266 -14.09 -12.29 1.76
N ASP A 267 -14.07 -13.31 2.60
CA ASP A 267 -15.25 -13.87 3.26
C ASP A 267 -15.33 -13.44 4.74
N VAL A 268 -16.38 -13.83 5.43
CA VAL A 268 -16.60 -13.48 6.84
C VAL A 268 -15.46 -13.93 7.76
N PHE A 269 -14.82 -15.06 7.45
CA PHE A 269 -13.70 -15.58 8.24
C PHE A 269 -12.42 -14.78 7.97
N ASP A 270 -12.26 -14.28 6.74
CA ASP A 270 -11.15 -13.39 6.39
C ASP A 270 -11.26 -12.05 7.12
N LEU A 271 -12.49 -11.50 7.22
CA LEU A 271 -12.76 -10.27 7.96
C LEU A 271 -12.43 -10.43 9.45
N GLU A 272 -12.86 -11.54 10.05
CA GLU A 272 -12.57 -11.83 11.44
C GLU A 272 -11.06 -11.99 11.68
N LEU A 273 -10.37 -12.67 10.79
CA LEU A 273 -8.92 -12.88 10.86
C LEU A 273 -8.16 -11.55 10.73
N LEU A 274 -8.51 -10.69 9.77
CA LEU A 274 -7.92 -9.36 9.62
C LEU A 274 -8.10 -8.52 10.89
N ARG A 275 -9.31 -8.57 11.48
CA ARG A 275 -9.62 -7.88 12.74
C ARG A 275 -8.78 -8.41 13.91
N GLU A 276 -8.70 -9.72 14.07
CA GLU A 276 -7.93 -10.35 15.15
C GLU A 276 -6.44 -10.03 15.06
N ARG A 277 -5.90 -9.98 13.85
CA ARG A 277 -4.51 -9.60 13.60
C ARG A 277 -4.26 -8.09 13.69
N GLY A 278 -5.32 -7.28 13.70
CA GLY A 278 -5.23 -5.81 13.76
C GLY A 278 -4.73 -5.19 12.45
N ALA A 279 -4.82 -5.90 11.33
CA ALA A 279 -4.42 -5.40 10.02
C ALA A 279 -5.30 -4.24 9.55
N ALA A 280 -4.78 -3.41 8.66
CA ALA A 280 -5.53 -2.34 8.01
C ALA A 280 -5.76 -2.68 6.53
N VAL A 281 -6.74 -2.03 5.89
CA VAL A 281 -7.08 -2.23 4.48
C VAL A 281 -6.94 -0.93 3.70
N ALA A 282 -6.27 -0.98 2.54
CA ALA A 282 -6.29 0.08 1.53
C ALA A 282 -7.26 -0.29 0.42
N HIS A 283 -8.40 0.39 0.34
CA HIS A 283 -9.39 0.19 -0.72
C HIS A 283 -9.07 1.08 -1.93
N CYS A 284 -8.93 0.49 -3.10
CA CYS A 284 -8.55 1.17 -4.35
C CYS A 284 -9.70 1.10 -5.38
N PRO A 285 -10.81 1.84 -5.19
CA PRO A 285 -12.04 1.62 -5.95
C PRO A 285 -11.89 1.84 -7.45
N LEU A 286 -11.13 2.84 -7.87
CA LEU A 286 -10.95 3.16 -9.28
C LEU A 286 -10.13 2.11 -10.03
N SER A 287 -9.02 1.67 -9.44
CA SER A 287 -8.19 0.58 -9.97
C SER A 287 -8.99 -0.73 -10.06
N ASN A 288 -9.67 -1.09 -8.97
CA ASN A 288 -10.51 -2.28 -8.90
C ASN A 288 -11.57 -2.30 -10.01
N ALA A 289 -12.24 -1.17 -10.25
CA ALA A 289 -13.23 -1.02 -11.30
C ALA A 289 -12.60 -1.10 -12.70
N ARG A 290 -11.45 -0.46 -12.91
CA ARG A 290 -10.73 -0.47 -14.19
C ARG A 290 -10.33 -1.88 -14.61
N HIS A 291 -9.85 -2.69 -13.67
CA HIS A 291 -9.44 -4.07 -13.94
C HIS A 291 -10.58 -5.10 -13.84
N GLY A 292 -11.81 -4.65 -13.58
CA GLY A 292 -12.96 -5.55 -13.46
C GLY A 292 -12.89 -6.52 -12.27
N HIS A 293 -12.12 -6.18 -11.22
CA HIS A 293 -11.96 -7.03 -10.05
C HIS A 293 -13.17 -7.04 -9.13
N GLY A 294 -14.03 -6.02 -9.22
CA GLY A 294 -15.20 -5.82 -8.37
C GLY A 294 -14.94 -4.78 -7.28
N TRP A 295 -15.69 -4.87 -6.19
CA TRP A 295 -15.67 -3.92 -5.08
C TRP A 295 -15.33 -4.63 -3.79
N ALA A 296 -14.42 -4.07 -3.01
CA ALA A 296 -14.23 -4.55 -1.63
C ALA A 296 -15.51 -4.35 -0.82
N PRO A 297 -15.85 -5.26 0.10
CA PRO A 297 -17.05 -5.14 0.93
C PRO A 297 -16.83 -4.12 2.06
N VAL A 298 -16.71 -2.83 1.69
CA VAL A 298 -16.30 -1.73 2.59
C VAL A 298 -17.21 -1.63 3.81
N ASP A 299 -18.54 -1.79 3.62
CA ASP A 299 -19.47 -1.75 4.73
C ASP A 299 -19.18 -2.85 5.75
N GLN A 300 -18.93 -4.08 5.27
CA GLN A 300 -18.60 -5.22 6.15
C GLN A 300 -17.23 -5.05 6.83
N LEU A 301 -16.24 -4.48 6.10
CA LEU A 301 -14.94 -4.15 6.67
C LEU A 301 -15.08 -3.15 7.84
N LEU A 302 -15.87 -2.11 7.65
CA LEU A 302 -16.11 -1.08 8.67
C LEU A 302 -16.95 -1.63 9.85
N GLU A 303 -17.99 -2.43 9.58
CA GLU A 303 -18.81 -3.09 10.61
C GLU A 303 -17.99 -4.08 11.45
N ALA A 304 -17.01 -4.75 10.84
CA ALA A 304 -16.06 -5.59 11.55
C ALA A 304 -15.02 -4.79 12.39
N GLY A 305 -15.05 -3.45 12.33
CA GLY A 305 -14.16 -2.58 13.08
C GLY A 305 -12.75 -2.46 12.48
N LEU A 306 -12.58 -2.81 11.20
CA LEU A 306 -11.30 -2.69 10.52
C LEU A 306 -10.98 -1.23 10.17
N ARG A 307 -9.70 -0.89 10.19
CA ARG A 307 -9.21 0.39 9.68
C ARG A 307 -9.15 0.32 8.16
N VAL A 308 -9.94 1.16 7.49
CA VAL A 308 -10.00 1.22 6.02
C VAL A 308 -9.59 2.61 5.56
N GLY A 309 -8.64 2.69 4.64
CA GLY A 309 -8.24 3.91 3.95
C GLY A 309 -8.49 3.81 2.45
N LEU A 310 -8.50 4.96 1.77
CA LEU A 310 -8.64 5.02 0.32
C LEU A 310 -7.28 5.16 -0.35
N GLY A 311 -7.06 4.37 -1.40
CA GLY A 311 -5.88 4.41 -2.25
C GLY A 311 -6.25 4.71 -3.71
N THR A 312 -5.33 5.32 -4.45
CA THR A 312 -5.51 5.55 -5.89
C THR A 312 -5.00 4.40 -6.73
N ASP A 313 -3.99 3.69 -6.20
CA ASP A 313 -3.21 2.70 -6.96
C ASP A 313 -2.48 3.36 -8.16
N SER A 314 -2.41 2.72 -9.33
CA SER A 314 -1.70 3.20 -10.52
C SER A 314 -2.62 3.59 -11.67
#